data_dfbe9c8dbab4e01516c26c01d689fadd
#
_entry.id   dfbe9c8dbab4e01516c26c01d689fadd
#
_cell.length_a   1.000
_cell.length_b   1.000
_cell.length_c   1.000
_cell.angle_alpha   90.00
_cell.angle_beta   90.00
_cell.angle_gamma   90.00
#
_symmetry.space_group_name_H-M   'P 1'
#
loop_
_entity.id
_entity.type
_entity.pdbx_description
1 polymer ?
#
loop_
_entity_poly.entity_id
_entity_poly.type
_entity_poly.pdbx_seq_one_letter_code
_entity_poly.pdbx_strand_id
1 'polypeptide(L)'
;MIKQIYSLVNYNESVATMDAGADHIGLVPMQSGGVPAHRVPLDVVDRIFAEARRRGVKCVAIMLNKDVEEMIFLAKRVKPDILHIAGMDYTADEAFAERLHKECPGVKLMQAVLVDGPAAVDRAKHYATFCDFLLTDSGLAADTGIGASGMTHDWSIDAEIVRSVNIPV
;
A
#
# COMPACT_ATOMS: atom_id res chain seq x y z
N MET A 1 -0.99 0.73 -18.29
CA MET A 1 -1.08 1.60 -17.08
C MET A 1 -1.95 0.88 -16.06
N ILE A 2 -1.51 0.72 -14.82
CA ILE A 2 -2.29 0.15 -13.71
C ILE A 2 -3.12 1.27 -13.08
N LYS A 3 -4.44 1.06 -12.95
CA LYS A 3 -5.34 1.97 -12.24
C LYS A 3 -5.56 1.42 -10.84
N GLN A 4 -4.98 2.08 -9.83
CA GLN A 4 -5.08 1.68 -8.44
C GLN A 4 -5.89 2.72 -7.66
N ILE A 5 -6.96 2.29 -7.00
CA ILE A 5 -7.86 3.17 -6.23
C ILE A 5 -7.81 2.77 -4.77
N TYR A 6 -7.55 3.76 -3.92
CA TYR A 6 -7.31 3.59 -2.49
C TYR A 6 -8.42 4.17 -1.61
N SER A 7 -8.31 3.84 -0.32
CA SER A 7 -9.18 4.34 0.76
C SER A 7 -10.66 4.03 0.57
N LEU A 8 -10.96 2.91 -0.08
CA LEU A 8 -12.33 2.42 -0.18
C LEU A 8 -12.79 1.91 1.19
N VAL A 9 -13.98 2.30 1.62
CA VAL A 9 -14.47 2.04 2.99
C VAL A 9 -15.66 1.12 3.08
N ASN A 10 -16.32 0.82 1.93
CA ASN A 10 -17.50 -0.04 1.92
C ASN A 10 -17.62 -0.88 0.64
N TYR A 11 -18.46 -1.90 0.70
CA TYR A 11 -18.63 -2.86 -0.39
C TYR A 11 -19.17 -2.23 -1.68
N ASN A 12 -20.18 -1.37 -1.59
CA ASN A 12 -20.82 -0.81 -2.79
C ASN A 12 -19.88 0.13 -3.56
N GLU A 13 -19.13 0.95 -2.83
CA GLU A 13 -18.09 1.81 -3.40
C GLU A 13 -16.99 0.98 -4.08
N SER A 14 -16.54 -0.09 -3.42
CA SER A 14 -15.53 -0.99 -3.98
C SER A 14 -16.02 -1.68 -5.27
N VAL A 15 -17.26 -2.12 -5.30
CA VAL A 15 -17.87 -2.71 -6.50
C VAL A 15 -17.96 -1.70 -7.63
N ALA A 16 -18.46 -0.49 -7.35
CA ALA A 16 -18.55 0.58 -8.35
C ALA A 16 -17.16 0.97 -8.91
N THR A 17 -16.14 0.98 -8.04
CA THR A 17 -14.75 1.24 -8.45
C THR A 17 -14.22 0.14 -9.38
N MET A 18 -14.52 -1.11 -9.08
CA MET A 18 -14.16 -2.24 -9.96
C MET A 18 -14.94 -2.20 -11.28
N ASP A 19 -16.21 -1.84 -11.25
CA ASP A 19 -17.05 -1.68 -12.46
C ASP A 19 -16.54 -0.53 -13.36
N ALA A 20 -15.95 0.51 -12.76
CA ALA A 20 -15.28 1.60 -13.47
C ALA A 20 -13.91 1.19 -14.06
N GLY A 21 -13.47 -0.04 -13.84
CA GLY A 21 -12.27 -0.63 -14.45
C GLY A 21 -10.99 -0.39 -13.66
N ALA A 22 -11.05 -0.34 -12.34
CA ALA A 22 -9.86 -0.39 -11.49
C ALA A 22 -9.16 -1.74 -11.62
N ASP A 23 -7.83 -1.72 -11.74
CA ASP A 23 -7.00 -2.93 -11.79
C ASP A 23 -6.62 -3.39 -10.36
N HIS A 24 -6.42 -2.42 -9.46
CA HIS A 24 -6.14 -2.64 -8.05
C HIS A 24 -7.09 -1.83 -7.16
N ILE A 25 -7.52 -2.41 -6.05
CA ILE A 25 -8.28 -1.71 -5.00
C ILE A 25 -7.55 -1.82 -3.66
N GLY A 26 -7.53 -0.72 -2.91
CA GLY A 26 -6.84 -0.64 -1.62
C GLY A 26 -7.75 -0.27 -0.46
N LEU A 27 -7.63 -1.02 0.63
CA LEU A 27 -8.37 -0.84 1.87
C LEU A 27 -7.39 -0.75 3.04
N VAL A 28 -7.78 -0.02 4.09
CA VAL A 28 -7.12 -0.06 5.40
C VAL A 28 -7.86 -1.07 6.27
N PRO A 29 -7.40 -2.32 6.44
CA PRO A 29 -8.03 -3.27 7.35
C PRO A 29 -8.04 -2.70 8.77
N MET A 30 -8.99 -3.13 9.61
CA MET A 30 -9.06 -2.67 11.00
C MET A 30 -7.74 -2.97 11.71
N GLN A 31 -7.10 -1.91 12.20
CA GLN A 31 -5.80 -1.91 12.88
C GLN A 31 -5.96 -1.23 14.24
N SER A 32 -5.05 -1.53 15.18
CA SER A 32 -4.91 -0.73 16.40
C SER A 32 -4.28 0.63 16.07
N GLY A 33 -4.72 1.71 16.70
CA GLY A 33 -4.28 3.09 16.38
C GLY A 33 -4.85 3.63 15.05
N GLY A 34 -4.54 4.84 14.65
CA GLY A 34 -4.96 5.48 13.38
C GLY A 34 -6.39 6.03 13.37
N VAL A 35 -6.80 6.62 12.23
CA VAL A 35 -8.09 7.31 12.09
C VAL A 35 -9.23 6.32 11.85
N PRO A 36 -10.23 6.21 12.74
CA PRO A 36 -11.31 5.21 12.63
C PRO A 36 -12.09 5.28 11.30
N ALA A 37 -12.25 6.48 10.74
CA ALA A 37 -13.05 6.70 9.53
C ALA A 37 -12.49 6.01 8.26
N HIS A 38 -11.22 5.67 8.25
CA HIS A 38 -10.57 5.03 7.08
C HIS A 38 -10.42 3.52 7.25
N ARG A 39 -10.87 2.94 8.35
CA ARG A 39 -10.70 1.52 8.64
C ARG A 39 -11.90 0.70 8.20
N VAL A 40 -11.60 -0.44 7.64
CA VAL A 40 -12.63 -1.38 7.18
C VAL A 40 -12.64 -2.61 8.10
N PRO A 41 -13.80 -2.97 8.68
CA PRO A 41 -13.94 -4.20 9.46
C PRO A 41 -13.52 -5.43 8.65
N LEU A 42 -12.90 -6.42 9.30
CA LEU A 42 -12.29 -7.56 8.62
C LEU A 42 -13.30 -8.41 7.84
N ASP A 43 -14.54 -8.51 8.30
CA ASP A 43 -15.61 -9.20 7.60
C ASP A 43 -16.01 -8.47 6.30
N VAL A 44 -15.98 -7.14 6.32
CA VAL A 44 -16.22 -6.32 5.12
C VAL A 44 -15.04 -6.43 4.15
N VAL A 45 -13.78 -6.41 4.66
CA VAL A 45 -12.59 -6.67 3.84
C VAL A 45 -12.68 -8.03 3.15
N ASP A 46 -13.06 -9.08 3.86
CA ASP A 46 -13.22 -10.42 3.32
C ASP A 46 -14.19 -10.44 2.13
N ARG A 47 -15.34 -9.77 2.27
CA ARG A 47 -16.35 -9.68 1.20
C ARG A 47 -15.85 -8.92 -0.02
N ILE A 48 -15.19 -7.78 0.20
CA ILE A 48 -14.64 -6.95 -0.87
C ILE A 48 -13.53 -7.70 -1.62
N PHE A 49 -12.59 -8.31 -0.88
CA PHE A 49 -11.48 -9.04 -1.49
C PHE A 49 -11.94 -10.33 -2.21
N ALA A 50 -12.99 -11.00 -1.71
CA ALA A 50 -13.58 -12.13 -2.42
C ALA A 50 -14.16 -11.70 -3.77
N GLU A 51 -14.88 -10.57 -3.82
CA GLU A 51 -15.45 -10.02 -5.05
C GLU A 51 -14.35 -9.54 -6.01
N ALA A 52 -13.32 -8.86 -5.50
CA ALA A 52 -12.18 -8.43 -6.30
C ALA A 52 -11.47 -9.60 -6.98
N ARG A 53 -11.18 -10.68 -6.24
CA ARG A 53 -10.58 -11.90 -6.79
C ARG A 53 -11.44 -12.55 -7.87
N ARG A 54 -12.77 -12.59 -7.67
CA ARG A 54 -13.71 -13.10 -8.68
C ARG A 54 -13.65 -12.32 -9.99
N ARG A 55 -13.31 -11.03 -9.93
CA ARG A 55 -13.18 -10.12 -11.08
C ARG A 55 -11.76 -10.03 -11.63
N GLY A 56 -10.79 -10.67 -11.00
CA GLY A 56 -9.36 -10.56 -11.37
C GLY A 56 -8.72 -9.24 -10.96
N VAL A 57 -9.37 -8.47 -10.06
CA VAL A 57 -8.84 -7.21 -9.52
C VAL A 57 -7.94 -7.51 -8.34
N LYS A 58 -6.78 -6.85 -8.25
CA LYS A 58 -5.81 -7.05 -7.17
C LYS A 58 -6.23 -6.36 -5.88
N CYS A 59 -6.01 -7.05 -4.77
CA CYS A 59 -6.34 -6.60 -3.43
C CYS A 59 -5.11 -6.03 -2.73
N VAL A 60 -5.18 -4.78 -2.31
CA VAL A 60 -4.11 -4.10 -1.57
C VAL A 60 -4.56 -3.86 -0.13
N ALA A 61 -3.80 -4.36 0.85
CA ALA A 61 -4.00 -4.02 2.26
C ALA A 61 -3.02 -2.93 2.66
N ILE A 62 -3.54 -1.77 3.07
CA ILE A 62 -2.76 -0.59 3.42
C ILE A 62 -2.49 -0.59 4.92
N MET A 63 -1.22 -0.50 5.31
CA MET A 63 -0.76 -0.47 6.69
C MET A 63 -0.31 0.94 7.07
N LEU A 64 -0.94 1.51 8.10
CA LEU A 64 -0.68 2.88 8.59
C LEU A 64 -0.02 2.87 9.97
N ASN A 65 0.07 1.72 10.63
CA ASN A 65 0.68 1.56 11.94
C ASN A 65 2.14 1.07 11.85
N LYS A 66 2.80 0.96 13.00
CA LYS A 66 4.19 0.48 13.14
C LYS A 66 4.31 -0.89 13.79
N ASP A 67 3.19 -1.52 14.13
CA ASP A 67 3.19 -2.83 14.78
C ASP A 67 3.39 -3.94 13.74
N VAL A 68 4.62 -4.46 13.68
CA VAL A 68 5.02 -5.53 12.76
C VAL A 68 4.19 -6.80 12.97
N GLU A 69 3.89 -7.15 14.23
CA GLU A 69 3.09 -8.35 14.53
C GLU A 69 1.66 -8.21 14.02
N GLU A 70 1.07 -7.04 14.21
CA GLU A 70 -0.26 -6.75 13.68
C GLU A 70 -0.26 -6.75 12.14
N MET A 71 0.75 -6.16 11.48
CA MET A 71 0.85 -6.17 10.02
C MET A 71 0.93 -7.59 9.45
N ILE A 72 1.76 -8.45 10.04
CA ILE A 72 1.88 -9.85 9.63
C ILE A 72 0.58 -10.62 9.94
N PHE A 73 -0.03 -10.39 11.10
CA PHE A 73 -1.33 -10.98 11.44
C PHE A 73 -2.41 -10.60 10.40
N LEU A 74 -2.51 -9.32 10.05
CA LEU A 74 -3.47 -8.85 9.05
C LEU A 74 -3.18 -9.42 7.66
N ALA A 75 -1.91 -9.47 7.24
CA ALA A 75 -1.53 -10.08 5.97
C ALA A 75 -1.97 -11.55 5.89
N LYS A 76 -1.77 -12.34 6.95
CA LYS A 76 -2.25 -13.72 7.05
C LYS A 76 -3.76 -13.82 7.04
N ARG A 77 -4.43 -12.89 7.73
CA ARG A 77 -5.88 -12.90 7.94
C ARG A 77 -6.65 -12.54 6.68
N VAL A 78 -6.27 -11.46 5.98
CA VAL A 78 -7.00 -10.97 4.80
C VAL A 78 -6.41 -11.44 3.47
N LYS A 79 -5.17 -11.95 3.48
CA LYS A 79 -4.45 -12.50 2.32
C LYS A 79 -4.53 -11.58 1.10
N PRO A 80 -3.98 -10.36 1.18
CA PRO A 80 -3.98 -9.45 0.05
C PRO A 80 -3.02 -9.93 -1.05
N ASP A 81 -3.15 -9.42 -2.26
CA ASP A 81 -2.10 -9.58 -3.28
C ASP A 81 -0.88 -8.72 -2.95
N ILE A 82 -1.11 -7.54 -2.36
CA ILE A 82 -0.08 -6.56 -2.01
C ILE A 82 -0.32 -6.06 -0.59
N LEU A 83 0.72 -6.06 0.23
CA LEU A 83 0.79 -5.36 1.52
C LEU A 83 1.51 -4.04 1.30
N HIS A 84 0.83 -2.92 1.49
CA HIS A 84 1.36 -1.58 1.28
C HIS A 84 1.69 -0.90 2.60
N ILE A 85 2.95 -0.62 2.84
CA ILE A 85 3.42 0.15 4.00
C ILE A 85 3.39 1.64 3.64
N ALA A 86 2.47 2.37 4.27
CA ALA A 86 2.23 3.79 4.04
C ALA A 86 2.28 4.63 5.33
N GLY A 87 2.44 4.01 6.49
CA GLY A 87 2.54 4.71 7.77
C GLY A 87 3.80 5.57 7.89
N MET A 88 3.70 6.68 8.64
CA MET A 88 4.84 7.58 8.89
C MET A 88 5.86 7.01 9.88
N ASP A 89 5.38 6.19 10.81
CA ASP A 89 6.17 5.71 11.96
C ASP A 89 6.91 4.41 11.68
N TYR A 90 6.76 3.86 10.47
CA TYR A 90 7.38 2.60 10.09
C TYR A 90 7.76 2.57 8.61
N THR A 91 8.97 2.16 8.35
CA THR A 91 9.48 1.84 7.02
C THR A 91 9.91 0.38 7.03
N ALA A 92 9.50 -0.39 6.03
CA ALA A 92 9.94 -1.78 5.89
C ALA A 92 11.46 -1.87 5.68
N ASP A 93 12.02 -2.97 6.15
CA ASP A 93 13.40 -3.37 5.94
C ASP A 93 13.48 -4.79 5.36
N GLU A 94 14.69 -5.24 5.08
CA GLU A 94 14.93 -6.59 4.56
C GLU A 94 14.37 -7.69 5.47
N ALA A 95 14.50 -7.52 6.80
CA ALA A 95 14.01 -8.52 7.76
C ALA A 95 12.48 -8.64 7.73
N PHE A 96 11.78 -7.49 7.59
CA PHE A 96 10.34 -7.50 7.40
C PHE A 96 9.94 -8.15 6.08
N ALA A 97 10.63 -7.82 4.98
CA ALA A 97 10.36 -8.40 3.67
C ALA A 97 10.55 -9.92 3.66
N GLU A 98 11.66 -10.42 4.20
CA GLU A 98 11.92 -11.85 4.34
C GLU A 98 10.84 -12.55 5.18
N ARG A 99 10.47 -11.94 6.31
CA ARG A 99 9.42 -12.45 7.17
C ARG A 99 8.07 -12.50 6.48
N LEU A 100 7.67 -11.42 5.79
CA LEU A 100 6.42 -11.35 5.04
C LEU A 100 6.36 -12.45 3.98
N HIS A 101 7.39 -12.58 3.14
CA HIS A 101 7.41 -13.58 2.08
C HIS A 101 7.41 -15.02 2.61
N LYS A 102 8.07 -15.26 3.76
CA LYS A 102 8.09 -16.57 4.42
C LYS A 102 6.74 -16.94 5.03
N GLU A 103 6.10 -15.99 5.74
CA GLU A 103 4.91 -16.25 6.53
C GLU A 103 3.60 -16.03 5.74
N CYS A 104 3.66 -15.25 4.66
CA CYS A 104 2.55 -14.92 3.76
C CYS A 104 2.94 -15.18 2.30
N PRO A 105 3.16 -16.46 1.89
CA PRO A 105 3.60 -16.76 0.53
C PRO A 105 2.63 -16.20 -0.52
N GLY A 106 3.19 -15.48 -1.51
CA GLY A 106 2.45 -14.85 -2.60
C GLY A 106 1.98 -13.42 -2.34
N VAL A 107 2.05 -12.93 -1.10
CA VAL A 107 1.84 -11.50 -0.79
C VAL A 107 3.08 -10.71 -1.20
N LYS A 108 2.87 -9.64 -1.96
CA LYS A 108 3.91 -8.73 -2.42
C LYS A 108 4.05 -7.54 -1.47
N LEU A 109 5.27 -7.04 -1.28
CA LEU A 109 5.54 -5.87 -0.46
C LEU A 109 5.61 -4.61 -1.33
N MET A 110 4.83 -3.58 -0.95
CA MET A 110 4.89 -2.24 -1.52
C MET A 110 5.28 -1.24 -0.43
N GLN A 111 6.28 -0.41 -0.69
CA GLN A 111 6.70 0.67 0.21
C GLN A 111 6.35 2.03 -0.38
N ALA A 112 5.71 2.89 0.42
CA ALA A 112 5.53 4.29 0.07
C ALA A 112 6.87 5.04 0.14
N VAL A 113 7.15 5.84 -0.88
CA VAL A 113 8.33 6.72 -0.97
C VAL A 113 7.87 8.16 -0.89
N LEU A 114 8.20 8.83 0.21
CA LEU A 114 7.96 10.27 0.33
C LEU A 114 8.86 11.03 -0.65
N VAL A 115 8.24 11.77 -1.57
CA VAL A 115 8.95 12.64 -2.53
C VAL A 115 9.01 14.06 -1.98
N ASP A 116 10.01 14.30 -1.14
CA ASP A 116 10.29 15.56 -0.47
C ASP A 116 11.55 16.29 -1.02
N GLY A 117 12.15 15.74 -2.07
CA GLY A 117 13.33 16.25 -2.73
C GLY A 117 14.18 15.16 -3.37
N PRO A 118 15.36 15.51 -3.95
CA PRO A 118 16.21 14.56 -4.70
C PRO A 118 16.66 13.32 -3.92
N ALA A 119 16.75 13.41 -2.59
CA ALA A 119 17.09 12.26 -1.74
C ALA A 119 16.06 11.12 -1.80
N ALA A 120 14.85 11.36 -2.32
CA ALA A 120 13.85 10.34 -2.56
C ALA A 120 14.33 9.25 -3.55
N VAL A 121 15.20 9.61 -4.49
CA VAL A 121 15.79 8.66 -5.46
C VAL A 121 16.64 7.61 -4.76
N ASP A 122 17.48 8.02 -3.80
CA ASP A 122 18.32 7.06 -3.07
C ASP A 122 17.50 6.21 -2.10
N ARG A 123 16.45 6.79 -1.48
CA ARG A 123 15.48 6.01 -0.70
C ARG A 123 14.78 4.95 -1.56
N ALA A 124 14.31 5.34 -2.73
CA ALA A 124 13.65 4.42 -3.66
C ALA A 124 14.57 3.28 -4.11
N LYS A 125 15.84 3.58 -4.44
CA LYS A 125 16.86 2.56 -4.77
C LYS A 125 17.07 1.59 -3.62
N HIS A 126 17.15 2.10 -2.38
CA HIS A 126 17.29 1.26 -1.20
C HIS A 126 16.07 0.35 -1.01
N TYR A 127 14.85 0.89 -1.05
CA TYR A 127 13.65 0.06 -0.90
C TYR A 127 13.49 -0.95 -2.03
N ALA A 128 13.93 -0.64 -3.24
CA ALA A 128 13.89 -1.54 -4.38
C ALA A 128 14.77 -2.80 -4.22
N THR A 129 15.66 -2.84 -3.22
CA THR A 129 16.48 -4.03 -2.94
C THR A 129 15.71 -5.15 -2.24
N PHE A 130 14.58 -4.84 -1.58
CA PHE A 130 13.78 -5.82 -0.82
C PHE A 130 12.27 -5.72 -1.03
N CYS A 131 11.77 -4.64 -1.66
CA CYS A 131 10.35 -4.51 -2.00
C CYS A 131 10.05 -5.06 -3.39
N ASP A 132 8.79 -5.44 -3.62
CA ASP A 132 8.28 -5.85 -4.93
C ASP A 132 7.72 -4.66 -5.75
N PHE A 133 7.27 -3.59 -5.05
CA PHE A 133 6.70 -2.38 -5.63
C PHE A 133 7.10 -1.15 -4.82
N LEU A 134 7.14 -0.01 -5.47
CA LEU A 134 7.19 1.29 -4.81
C LEU A 134 5.94 2.10 -5.18
N LEU A 135 5.56 3.01 -4.29
CA LEU A 135 4.53 4.01 -4.57
C LEU A 135 5.09 5.37 -4.15
N THR A 136 5.28 6.28 -5.10
CA THR A 136 5.72 7.65 -4.81
C THR A 136 4.52 8.51 -4.41
N ASP A 137 4.67 9.32 -3.38
CA ASP A 137 3.62 10.25 -2.96
C ASP A 137 4.22 11.50 -2.31
N SER A 138 3.40 12.54 -2.19
CA SER A 138 3.79 13.86 -1.70
C SER A 138 3.25 14.15 -0.31
N GLY A 139 4.07 14.82 0.49
CA GLY A 139 3.68 15.35 1.80
C GLY A 139 3.43 14.27 2.86
N LEU A 140 3.26 14.75 4.07
CA LEU A 140 2.93 13.98 5.24
C LEU A 140 1.58 14.47 5.74
N ALA A 141 0.56 13.63 5.65
CA ALA A 141 -0.71 13.90 6.31
C ALA A 141 -0.62 13.41 7.76
N ALA A 142 -0.86 14.29 8.71
CA ALA A 142 -0.63 14.06 10.15
C ALA A 142 -1.28 12.77 10.68
N ASP A 143 -2.38 12.33 10.08
CA ASP A 143 -3.17 11.22 10.56
C ASP A 143 -3.22 10.02 9.62
N THR A 144 -2.68 10.13 8.40
CA THR A 144 -2.84 9.11 7.34
C THR A 144 -1.53 8.55 6.79
N GLY A 145 -0.38 9.11 7.17
CA GLY A 145 0.91 8.65 6.70
C GLY A 145 1.45 9.42 5.50
N ILE A 146 2.23 8.75 4.65
CA ILE A 146 2.77 9.33 3.42
C ILE A 146 1.63 9.42 2.40
N GLY A 147 1.49 10.62 1.79
CA GLY A 147 0.47 10.87 0.77
C GLY A 147 -0.86 11.40 1.32
N ALA A 148 -1.89 11.40 0.49
CA ALA A 148 -3.24 11.91 0.79
C ALA A 148 -3.26 13.38 1.28
N SER A 149 -2.19 14.15 1.03
CA SER A 149 -2.03 15.54 1.47
C SER A 149 -2.66 16.55 0.51
N GLY A 150 -2.97 16.14 -0.72
CA GLY A 150 -3.40 17.04 -1.80
C GLY A 150 -2.29 17.96 -2.30
N MET A 151 -1.06 17.77 -1.87
CA MET A 151 0.10 18.55 -2.31
C MET A 151 0.72 17.95 -3.56
N THR A 152 1.32 18.81 -4.38
CA THR A 152 2.14 18.38 -5.52
C THR A 152 3.62 18.36 -5.14
N HIS A 153 4.41 17.56 -5.84
CA HIS A 153 5.86 17.55 -5.75
C HIS A 153 6.49 17.64 -7.15
N ASP A 154 7.79 17.68 -7.23
CA ASP A 154 8.51 17.72 -8.51
C ASP A 154 8.50 16.34 -9.19
N TRP A 155 7.68 16.18 -10.21
CA TRP A 155 7.52 14.92 -10.96
C TRP A 155 8.77 14.50 -11.74
N SER A 156 9.78 15.38 -11.87
CA SER A 156 11.06 14.99 -12.44
C SER A 156 11.79 13.96 -11.55
N ILE A 157 11.54 14.04 -10.23
CA ILE A 157 12.07 13.09 -9.25
C ILE A 157 11.42 11.72 -9.44
N ASP A 158 10.08 11.65 -9.65
CA ASP A 158 9.40 10.38 -9.96
C ASP A 158 9.96 9.74 -11.22
N ALA A 159 10.14 10.55 -12.26
CA ALA A 159 10.71 10.08 -13.52
C ALA A 159 12.15 9.56 -13.33
N GLU A 160 12.92 10.12 -12.41
CA GLU A 160 14.25 9.64 -12.08
C GLU A 160 14.18 8.34 -11.25
N ILE A 161 13.27 8.24 -10.28
CA ILE A 161 13.01 7.02 -9.51
C ILE A 161 12.69 5.87 -10.47
N VAL A 162 11.70 6.07 -11.36
CA VAL A 162 11.30 5.03 -12.34
C VAL A 162 12.46 4.55 -13.19
N ARG A 163 13.38 5.45 -13.60
CA ARG A 163 14.58 5.07 -14.37
C ARG A 163 15.66 4.38 -13.54
N SER A 164 15.64 4.56 -12.22
CA SER A 164 16.71 4.15 -11.31
C SER A 164 16.47 2.80 -10.63
N VAL A 165 15.27 2.26 -10.71
CA VAL A 165 14.89 1.00 -10.06
C VAL A 165 14.43 -0.04 -11.08
N ASN A 166 14.52 -1.33 -10.73
CA ASN A 166 14.13 -2.45 -11.58
C ASN A 166 12.81 -3.11 -11.18
N ILE A 167 12.06 -2.45 -10.28
CA ILE A 167 10.73 -2.90 -9.84
C ILE A 167 9.68 -1.86 -10.26
N PRO A 168 8.39 -2.23 -10.35
CA PRO A 168 7.33 -1.28 -10.68
C PRO A 168 7.21 -0.14 -9.65
N VAL A 169 6.97 1.09 -10.16
CA VAL A 169 6.68 2.30 -9.39
C VAL A 169 5.32 2.83 -9.78
#